data_7adf59119af2360ff77f350dd47c9ea2
#
_entry.id   7adf59119af2360ff77f350dd47c9ea2
#
_cell.length_a   1.000
_cell.length_b   1.000
_cell.length_c   1.000
_cell.angle_alpha   90.00
_cell.angle_beta   90.00
_cell.angle_gamma   90.00
#
_symmetry.space_group_name_H-M   'P 1'
#
loop_
_entity.id
_entity.type
_entity.pdbx_description
1 polymer ?
#
loop_
_entity_poly.entity_id
_entity_poly.type
_entity_poly.pdbx_seq_one_letter_code
_entity_poly.pdbx_strand_id
1 'polypeptide(L)'
;MLAEIIAVGSEMLTPYRQDTNSLTLTAGLNDLGVSVAFKTIVGDNREHLTDAIRIALHRADILLLSGGLGPTEDDLTRECVAAALSLKLHADADVLASLKARFKARNIAMPPNNRKQAEVLEGAQILPNRNGSAPGQWLDTTFPGALGQHFRKLVILLPGPPKELHALFDDECRPRLAAILPPRHLAKRTLRMALIPESTVAARCAPIYKQFPDVETTILAGHAEIQLHFLCSKPTLAEAEACVNEVAELVEHEMADEIFSANGDSLEEVVLLMLEMRGLTLAVAESCTGGLLGERITAIPNSSRVFLGGAICYSNAAKTEFAGVSADLLKAKGAVSEAVARALAEGIRQRGGASLGISITGIAGPAIANGPDAGKPVGLVYIGLADGQDTQVRKLQIPGDRERVRLWATQHALEMLRLSLQ
;
A
#
# COMPACT_ATOMS: atom_id res chain seq x y z
N MET A 1 1.17 -19.25 16.12
CA MET A 1 -0.20 -19.49 15.62
C MET A 1 -0.31 -18.95 14.21
N LEU A 2 -0.96 -19.70 13.32
CA LEU A 2 -1.22 -19.28 11.96
C LEU A 2 -2.65 -18.78 11.82
N ALA A 3 -2.86 -17.68 11.10
CA ALA A 3 -4.17 -17.17 10.79
C ALA A 3 -4.52 -17.29 9.31
N GLU A 4 -5.80 -17.45 9.03
CA GLU A 4 -6.38 -17.29 7.71
C GLU A 4 -7.50 -16.24 7.76
N ILE A 5 -7.57 -15.41 6.73
CA ILE A 5 -8.65 -14.43 6.55
C ILE A 5 -9.47 -14.86 5.34
N ILE A 6 -10.78 -15.00 5.53
CA ILE A 6 -11.75 -15.24 4.45
C ILE A 6 -12.58 -13.98 4.24
N ALA A 7 -12.43 -13.34 3.09
CA ALA A 7 -13.27 -12.24 2.65
C ALA A 7 -14.48 -12.81 1.90
N VAL A 8 -15.68 -12.53 2.41
CA VAL A 8 -16.95 -13.04 1.88
C VAL A 8 -17.70 -11.93 1.16
N GLY A 9 -18.01 -12.14 -0.10
CA GLY A 9 -18.76 -11.23 -0.93
C GLY A 9 -18.48 -11.44 -2.42
N SER A 10 -19.51 -11.64 -3.20
CA SER A 10 -19.42 -11.88 -4.66
C SER A 10 -18.88 -10.67 -5.42
N GLU A 11 -19.06 -9.44 -4.90
CA GLU A 11 -18.54 -8.22 -5.48
C GLU A 11 -17.01 -8.17 -5.50
N MET A 12 -16.34 -8.84 -4.56
CA MET A 12 -14.87 -8.90 -4.48
C MET A 12 -14.26 -9.86 -5.52
N LEU A 13 -15.06 -10.70 -6.15
CA LEU A 13 -14.67 -11.54 -7.29
C LEU A 13 -14.81 -10.82 -8.62
N THR A 14 -15.25 -9.56 -8.61
CA THR A 14 -15.35 -8.71 -9.80
C THR A 14 -14.12 -7.80 -9.94
N PRO A 15 -13.78 -7.28 -11.12
CA PRO A 15 -12.63 -6.39 -11.30
C PRO A 15 -12.82 -4.99 -10.70
N TYR A 16 -14.00 -4.69 -10.12
CA TYR A 16 -14.38 -3.35 -9.67
C TYR A 16 -14.17 -3.11 -8.17
N ARG A 17 -13.86 -4.16 -7.40
CA ARG A 17 -13.68 -4.03 -5.95
C ARG A 17 -12.46 -4.79 -5.46
N GLN A 18 -11.72 -4.16 -4.55
CA GLN A 18 -10.57 -4.76 -3.87
C GLN A 18 -10.90 -5.05 -2.42
N ASP A 19 -10.36 -6.14 -1.90
CA ASP A 19 -10.43 -6.48 -0.48
C ASP A 19 -9.40 -5.68 0.31
N THR A 20 -9.82 -4.56 0.87
CA THR A 20 -9.01 -3.73 1.77
C THR A 20 -9.10 -4.17 3.22
N ASN A 21 -10.17 -4.89 3.61
CA ASN A 21 -10.37 -5.39 4.96
C ASN A 21 -9.27 -6.39 5.35
N SER A 22 -8.95 -7.32 4.47
CA SER A 22 -7.87 -8.30 4.75
C SER A 22 -6.51 -7.65 4.94
N LEU A 23 -6.23 -6.49 4.34
CA LEU A 23 -4.99 -5.75 4.58
C LEU A 23 -4.94 -5.22 6.01
N THR A 24 -6.03 -4.58 6.46
CA THR A 24 -6.14 -4.05 7.83
C THR A 24 -6.06 -5.17 8.87
N LEU A 25 -6.80 -6.26 8.67
CA LEU A 25 -6.79 -7.42 9.57
C LEU A 25 -5.40 -8.05 9.62
N THR A 26 -4.70 -8.15 8.48
CA THR A 26 -3.31 -8.67 8.44
C THR A 26 -2.38 -7.80 9.27
N ALA A 27 -2.43 -6.49 9.10
CA ALA A 27 -1.61 -5.56 9.88
C ALA A 27 -1.87 -5.74 11.39
N GLY A 28 -3.16 -5.75 11.77
CA GLY A 28 -3.54 -5.91 13.17
C GLY A 28 -3.16 -7.26 13.80
N LEU A 29 -3.20 -8.35 13.03
CA LEU A 29 -2.73 -9.67 13.47
C LEU A 29 -1.21 -9.73 13.58
N ASN A 30 -0.50 -9.15 12.62
CA ASN A 30 0.95 -9.08 12.64
C ASN A 30 1.47 -8.27 13.84
N ASP A 31 0.80 -7.15 14.19
CA ASP A 31 1.12 -6.39 15.40
C ASP A 31 1.01 -7.24 16.69
N LEU A 32 0.18 -8.27 16.67
CA LEU A 32 0.02 -9.24 17.76
C LEU A 32 0.94 -10.46 17.64
N GLY A 33 1.86 -10.47 16.67
CA GLY A 33 2.77 -11.57 16.42
C GLY A 33 2.13 -12.80 15.78
N VAL A 34 0.97 -12.65 15.15
CA VAL A 34 0.27 -13.73 14.42
C VAL A 34 0.56 -13.60 12.92
N SER A 35 1.12 -14.65 12.34
CA SER A 35 1.35 -14.73 10.89
C SER A 35 0.06 -15.09 10.16
N VAL A 36 -0.30 -14.29 9.16
CA VAL A 36 -1.40 -14.59 8.22
C VAL A 36 -0.84 -15.44 7.08
N ALA A 37 -1.15 -16.73 7.09
CA ALA A 37 -0.64 -17.67 6.09
C ALA A 37 -1.47 -17.68 4.80
N PHE A 38 -2.77 -17.39 4.92
CA PHE A 38 -3.69 -17.45 3.78
C PHE A 38 -4.69 -16.30 3.81
N LYS A 39 -5.01 -15.79 2.63
CA LYS A 39 -6.14 -14.89 2.37
C LYS A 39 -6.98 -15.50 1.27
N THR A 40 -8.25 -15.75 1.55
CA THR A 40 -9.18 -16.40 0.63
C THR A 40 -10.34 -15.45 0.34
N ILE A 41 -10.70 -15.26 -0.92
CA ILE A 41 -11.89 -14.50 -1.32
C ILE A 41 -12.93 -15.51 -1.81
N VAL A 42 -14.13 -15.46 -1.27
CA VAL A 42 -15.23 -16.37 -1.62
C VAL A 42 -16.51 -15.55 -1.86
N GLY A 43 -17.22 -15.88 -2.94
CA GLY A 43 -18.54 -15.32 -3.20
C GLY A 43 -19.63 -15.88 -2.28
N ASP A 44 -20.81 -15.29 -2.37
CA ASP A 44 -22.00 -15.60 -1.54
C ASP A 44 -22.67 -16.91 -2.00
N ASN A 45 -21.89 -17.98 -2.03
CA ASN A 45 -22.33 -19.33 -2.35
C ASN A 45 -22.11 -20.24 -1.14
N ARG A 46 -23.19 -20.89 -0.67
CA ARG A 46 -23.18 -21.73 0.53
C ARG A 46 -22.16 -22.86 0.47
N GLU A 47 -22.08 -23.57 -0.64
CA GLU A 47 -21.19 -24.73 -0.81
C GLU A 47 -19.73 -24.28 -0.81
N HIS A 48 -19.40 -23.32 -1.68
CA HIS A 48 -18.03 -22.77 -1.78
C HIS A 48 -17.54 -22.18 -0.47
N LEU A 49 -18.38 -21.42 0.23
CA LEU A 49 -18.00 -20.80 1.48
C LEU A 49 -17.82 -21.85 2.60
N THR A 50 -18.70 -22.84 2.69
CA THR A 50 -18.58 -23.92 3.67
C THR A 50 -17.30 -24.72 3.46
N ASP A 51 -16.95 -25.02 2.21
CA ASP A 51 -15.72 -25.76 1.88
C ASP A 51 -14.47 -24.93 2.14
N ALA A 52 -14.48 -23.64 1.81
CA ALA A 52 -13.37 -22.74 2.16
C ALA A 52 -13.13 -22.67 3.67
N ILE A 53 -14.22 -22.60 4.48
CA ILE A 53 -14.14 -22.62 5.94
C ILE A 53 -13.52 -23.92 6.44
N ARG A 54 -13.96 -25.08 5.92
CA ARG A 54 -13.41 -26.40 6.32
C ARG A 54 -11.92 -26.48 6.01
N ILE A 55 -11.50 -26.05 4.80
CA ILE A 55 -10.10 -26.04 4.40
C ILE A 55 -9.29 -25.15 5.36
N ALA A 56 -9.79 -23.95 5.67
CA ALA A 56 -9.14 -23.03 6.57
C ALA A 56 -8.99 -23.60 8.00
N LEU A 57 -10.01 -24.28 8.52
CA LEU A 57 -10.00 -24.93 9.83
C LEU A 57 -8.95 -26.05 9.93
N HIS A 58 -8.59 -26.69 8.82
CA HIS A 58 -7.52 -27.70 8.81
C HIS A 58 -6.12 -27.09 8.89
N ARG A 59 -5.91 -25.87 8.36
CA ARG A 59 -4.56 -25.31 8.16
C ARG A 59 -4.24 -24.07 8.99
N ALA A 60 -5.24 -23.43 9.61
CA ALA A 60 -5.06 -22.26 10.46
C ALA A 60 -5.57 -22.51 11.87
N ASP A 61 -4.96 -21.82 12.85
CA ASP A 61 -5.38 -21.83 14.25
C ASP A 61 -6.44 -20.75 14.53
N ILE A 62 -6.33 -19.64 13.81
CA ILE A 62 -7.22 -18.47 13.90
C ILE A 62 -7.84 -18.23 12.51
N LEU A 63 -9.16 -18.22 12.45
CA LEU A 63 -9.93 -17.96 11.26
C LEU A 63 -10.74 -16.68 11.42
N LEU A 64 -10.48 -15.67 10.59
CA LEU A 64 -11.28 -14.46 10.54
C LEU A 64 -12.12 -14.46 9.26
N LEU A 65 -13.45 -14.27 9.42
CA LEU A 65 -14.35 -14.09 8.28
C LEU A 65 -14.83 -12.64 8.26
N SER A 66 -14.74 -11.99 7.11
CA SER A 66 -15.15 -10.60 6.88
C SER A 66 -16.27 -10.55 5.85
N GLY A 67 -17.45 -10.13 6.24
CA GLY A 67 -18.65 -10.03 5.38
C GLY A 67 -19.68 -11.12 5.59
N GLY A 68 -20.81 -11.02 4.90
CA GLY A 68 -21.92 -11.98 4.92
C GLY A 68 -22.66 -12.07 6.27
N LEU A 69 -22.65 -10.98 7.09
CA LEU A 69 -23.37 -10.89 8.36
C LEU A 69 -24.62 -10.00 8.30
N GLY A 70 -24.99 -9.53 7.15
CA GLY A 70 -26.17 -8.70 6.95
C GLY A 70 -27.49 -9.47 7.11
N PRO A 71 -28.63 -8.82 6.71
CA PRO A 71 -29.96 -9.39 6.83
C PRO A 71 -30.46 -10.05 5.54
N THR A 72 -29.69 -10.05 4.46
CA THR A 72 -30.11 -10.51 3.14
C THR A 72 -29.95 -12.03 2.98
N GLU A 73 -30.52 -12.59 1.95
CA GLU A 73 -30.48 -14.05 1.72
C GLU A 73 -29.08 -14.54 1.36
N ASP A 74 -28.27 -13.68 0.77
CA ASP A 74 -26.87 -13.91 0.39
C ASP A 74 -25.87 -13.73 1.55
N ASP A 75 -26.31 -13.18 2.70
CA ASP A 75 -25.50 -13.12 3.93
C ASP A 75 -25.44 -14.50 4.61
N LEU A 76 -24.53 -15.37 4.19
CA LEU A 76 -24.52 -16.79 4.57
C LEU A 76 -23.41 -17.17 5.57
N THR A 77 -22.60 -16.23 6.04
CA THR A 77 -21.38 -16.53 6.82
C THR A 77 -21.69 -17.33 8.10
N ARG A 78 -22.72 -16.95 8.88
CA ARG A 78 -23.09 -17.67 10.09
C ARG A 78 -23.53 -19.11 9.83
N GLU A 79 -24.36 -19.30 8.82
CA GLU A 79 -24.87 -20.62 8.44
C GLU A 79 -23.78 -21.53 7.90
N CYS A 80 -22.83 -20.98 7.14
CA CYS A 80 -21.72 -21.74 6.59
C CYS A 80 -20.71 -22.15 7.68
N VAL A 81 -20.42 -21.27 8.64
CA VAL A 81 -19.61 -21.62 9.82
C VAL A 81 -20.30 -22.66 10.68
N ALA A 82 -21.60 -22.50 10.94
CA ALA A 82 -22.41 -23.49 11.66
C ALA A 82 -22.36 -24.87 10.98
N ALA A 83 -22.52 -24.91 9.65
CA ALA A 83 -22.45 -26.15 8.87
C ALA A 83 -21.04 -26.76 8.87
N ALA A 84 -19.98 -25.95 8.75
CA ALA A 84 -18.60 -26.42 8.74
C ALA A 84 -18.19 -27.04 10.09
N LEU A 85 -18.68 -26.48 11.21
CA LEU A 85 -18.36 -26.92 12.57
C LEU A 85 -19.42 -27.85 13.17
N SER A 86 -20.53 -28.15 12.45
CA SER A 86 -21.67 -28.93 12.94
C SER A 86 -22.30 -28.32 14.20
N LEU A 87 -22.36 -26.99 14.27
CA LEU A 87 -22.97 -26.23 15.36
C LEU A 87 -24.40 -25.79 15.01
N LYS A 88 -25.17 -25.45 16.03
CA LYS A 88 -26.49 -24.85 15.85
C LYS A 88 -26.40 -23.32 15.84
N LEU A 89 -27.38 -22.70 15.16
CA LEU A 89 -27.67 -21.27 15.30
C LEU A 89 -28.85 -21.10 16.20
N HIS A 90 -28.82 -20.11 17.07
CA HIS A 90 -29.94 -19.71 17.91
C HIS A 90 -30.14 -18.20 17.87
N ALA A 91 -31.40 -17.77 17.96
CA ALA A 91 -31.70 -16.35 18.05
C ALA A 91 -31.36 -15.82 19.45
N ASP A 92 -30.47 -14.86 19.54
CA ASP A 92 -30.13 -14.21 20.80
C ASP A 92 -31.12 -13.08 21.11
N ALA A 93 -31.70 -13.14 22.31
CA ALA A 93 -32.78 -12.22 22.74
C ALA A 93 -32.25 -10.79 22.95
N ASP A 94 -31.02 -10.62 23.46
CA ASP A 94 -30.45 -9.33 23.77
C ASP A 94 -29.99 -8.62 22.48
N VAL A 95 -29.42 -9.36 21.52
CA VAL A 95 -29.13 -8.84 20.19
C VAL A 95 -30.40 -8.41 19.48
N LEU A 96 -31.46 -9.24 19.54
CA LEU A 96 -32.73 -8.89 18.92
C LEU A 96 -33.35 -7.64 19.56
N ALA A 97 -33.28 -7.50 20.89
CA ALA A 97 -33.76 -6.33 21.61
C ALA A 97 -32.96 -5.07 21.22
N SER A 98 -31.62 -5.19 21.12
CA SER A 98 -30.75 -4.12 20.68
C SER A 98 -31.05 -3.65 19.25
N LEU A 99 -31.23 -4.59 18.31
CA LEU A 99 -31.65 -4.30 16.94
C LEU A 99 -32.99 -3.55 16.91
N LYS A 100 -34.02 -4.03 17.63
CA LYS A 100 -35.32 -3.34 17.72
C LYS A 100 -35.18 -1.92 18.27
N ALA A 101 -34.40 -1.73 19.33
CA ALA A 101 -34.12 -0.41 19.91
C ALA A 101 -33.46 0.53 18.91
N ARG A 102 -32.48 0.05 18.13
CA ARG A 102 -31.77 0.82 17.11
C ARG A 102 -32.70 1.27 15.97
N PHE A 103 -33.59 0.41 15.49
CA PHE A 103 -34.60 0.76 14.49
C PHE A 103 -35.62 1.77 15.04
N LYS A 104 -36.06 1.56 16.27
CA LYS A 104 -36.98 2.48 16.97
C LYS A 104 -36.36 3.88 17.13
N ALA A 105 -35.09 3.97 17.50
CA ALA A 105 -34.39 5.25 17.65
C ALA A 105 -34.32 6.05 16.34
N ARG A 106 -34.41 5.37 15.19
CA ARG A 106 -34.43 5.98 13.84
C ARG A 106 -35.86 6.20 13.31
N ASN A 107 -36.91 5.92 14.12
CA ASN A 107 -38.29 5.95 13.72
C ASN A 107 -38.65 5.06 12.51
N ILE A 108 -37.97 3.92 12.40
CA ILE A 108 -38.13 2.94 11.30
C ILE A 108 -38.62 1.62 11.91
N ALA A 109 -39.62 1.00 11.28
CA ALA A 109 -40.01 -0.37 11.65
C ALA A 109 -38.90 -1.35 11.21
N MET A 110 -38.52 -2.26 12.13
CA MET A 110 -37.51 -3.27 11.81
C MET A 110 -38.07 -4.28 10.78
N PRO A 111 -37.48 -4.40 9.58
CA PRO A 111 -37.89 -5.40 8.61
C PRO A 111 -37.73 -6.82 9.18
N PRO A 112 -38.61 -7.79 8.81
CA PRO A 112 -38.55 -9.16 9.34
C PRO A 112 -37.22 -9.89 9.09
N ASN A 113 -36.59 -9.66 7.97
CA ASN A 113 -35.31 -10.27 7.61
C ASN A 113 -34.15 -9.83 8.52
N ASN A 114 -34.21 -8.65 9.16
CA ASN A 114 -33.22 -8.23 10.15
C ASN A 114 -33.14 -9.15 11.38
N ARG A 115 -34.12 -10.02 11.62
CA ARG A 115 -34.05 -11.03 12.68
C ARG A 115 -32.87 -11.99 12.49
N LYS A 116 -32.49 -12.26 11.26
CA LYS A 116 -31.32 -13.07 10.91
C LYS A 116 -30.01 -12.53 11.53
N GLN A 117 -29.88 -11.22 11.71
CA GLN A 117 -28.72 -10.61 12.36
C GLN A 117 -28.62 -10.92 13.87
N ALA A 118 -29.68 -11.44 14.47
CA ALA A 118 -29.66 -11.90 15.86
C ALA A 118 -29.32 -13.39 16.01
N GLU A 119 -29.01 -14.08 14.92
CA GLU A 119 -28.57 -15.47 14.98
C GLU A 119 -27.12 -15.55 15.41
N VAL A 120 -26.88 -16.39 16.42
CA VAL A 120 -25.56 -16.58 17.05
C VAL A 120 -25.18 -18.06 17.00
N LEU A 121 -23.94 -18.35 16.72
CA LEU A 121 -23.38 -19.70 16.77
C LEU A 121 -23.39 -20.22 18.21
N GLU A 122 -23.76 -21.48 18.38
CA GLU A 122 -23.69 -22.17 19.67
C GLU A 122 -22.28 -22.06 20.27
N GLY A 123 -22.17 -21.52 21.48
CA GLY A 123 -20.91 -21.31 22.19
C GLY A 123 -20.15 -20.02 21.80
N ALA A 124 -20.64 -19.24 20.83
CA ALA A 124 -19.98 -18.00 20.48
C ALA A 124 -20.31 -16.86 21.47
N GLN A 125 -19.34 -15.99 21.69
CA GLN A 125 -19.50 -14.72 22.39
C GLN A 125 -19.83 -13.62 21.35
N ILE A 126 -20.77 -12.75 21.70
CA ILE A 126 -21.17 -11.63 20.87
C ILE A 126 -20.12 -10.51 20.97
N LEU A 127 -19.71 -9.98 19.83
CA LEU A 127 -18.89 -8.78 19.72
C LEU A 127 -19.81 -7.61 19.35
N PRO A 128 -20.06 -6.65 20.28
CA PRO A 128 -21.05 -5.60 20.06
C PRO A 128 -20.59 -4.60 18.98
N ASN A 129 -21.39 -4.46 17.92
CA ASN A 129 -21.11 -3.53 16.83
C ASN A 129 -21.77 -2.16 17.09
N ARG A 130 -20.98 -1.18 17.51
CA ARG A 130 -21.47 0.19 17.76
C ARG A 130 -21.80 0.95 16.48
N ASN A 131 -21.11 0.63 15.37
CA ASN A 131 -21.20 1.34 14.10
C ASN A 131 -22.20 0.72 13.10
N GLY A 132 -22.64 -0.52 13.33
CA GLY A 132 -23.52 -1.28 12.44
C GLY A 132 -24.62 -2.02 13.17
N SER A 133 -25.47 -2.73 12.42
CA SER A 133 -26.57 -3.54 12.95
C SER A 133 -26.18 -4.99 13.20
N ALA A 134 -25.22 -5.53 12.45
CA ALA A 134 -24.77 -6.91 12.58
C ALA A 134 -23.66 -6.98 13.64
N PRO A 135 -23.85 -7.70 14.77
CA PRO A 135 -22.76 -7.96 15.71
C PRO A 135 -21.75 -8.91 15.08
N GLY A 136 -20.49 -8.79 15.52
CA GLY A 136 -19.51 -9.84 15.29
C GLY A 136 -19.69 -11.00 16.25
N GLN A 137 -18.99 -12.09 16.00
CA GLN A 137 -19.01 -13.26 16.87
C GLN A 137 -17.59 -13.80 17.09
N TRP A 138 -17.33 -14.23 18.31
CA TRP A 138 -16.07 -14.82 18.75
C TRP A 138 -16.32 -16.24 19.24
N LEU A 139 -15.79 -17.21 18.56
CA LEU A 139 -15.97 -18.62 18.88
C LEU A 139 -14.61 -19.28 19.14
N ASP A 140 -14.40 -19.73 20.39
CA ASP A 140 -13.28 -20.60 20.77
C ASP A 140 -13.79 -22.04 20.77
N THR A 141 -13.30 -22.86 19.88
CA THR A 141 -13.82 -24.20 19.64
C THR A 141 -12.69 -25.17 19.33
N THR A 142 -13.06 -26.41 19.04
CA THR A 142 -12.13 -27.44 18.56
C THR A 142 -12.58 -28.00 17.22
N PHE A 143 -11.61 -28.38 16.40
CA PHE A 143 -11.87 -28.98 15.10
C PHE A 143 -11.08 -30.30 14.96
N PRO A 144 -11.69 -31.39 14.45
CA PRO A 144 -11.02 -32.68 14.35
C PRO A 144 -9.92 -32.66 13.28
N GLY A 145 -8.76 -33.20 13.63
CA GLY A 145 -7.68 -33.47 12.71
C GLY A 145 -7.77 -34.86 12.08
N ALA A 146 -6.90 -35.15 11.13
CA ALA A 146 -6.91 -36.38 10.31
C ALA A 146 -6.76 -37.68 11.12
N LEU A 147 -6.17 -37.64 12.31
CA LEU A 147 -5.93 -38.82 13.20
C LEU A 147 -6.86 -38.82 14.42
N GLY A 148 -7.98 -38.08 14.40
CA GLY A 148 -8.94 -38.03 15.51
C GLY A 148 -8.54 -37.12 16.67
N GLN A 149 -7.39 -36.42 16.60
CA GLN A 149 -7.08 -35.38 17.56
C GLN A 149 -7.99 -34.18 17.34
N HIS A 150 -8.24 -33.43 18.40
CA HIS A 150 -8.97 -32.15 18.33
C HIS A 150 -8.00 -31.00 18.54
N PHE A 151 -8.00 -30.06 17.60
CA PHE A 151 -7.19 -28.85 17.66
C PHE A 151 -8.05 -27.66 18.04
N ARG A 152 -7.58 -26.85 18.97
CA ARG A 152 -8.23 -25.59 19.31
C ARG A 152 -8.25 -24.67 18.10
N LYS A 153 -9.39 -24.08 17.83
CA LYS A 153 -9.62 -23.13 16.74
C LYS A 153 -10.33 -21.90 17.29
N LEU A 154 -9.85 -20.75 16.85
CA LEU A 154 -10.51 -19.49 17.13
C LEU A 154 -11.16 -19.00 15.83
N VAL A 155 -12.47 -18.88 15.82
CA VAL A 155 -13.24 -18.41 14.66
C VAL A 155 -13.90 -17.08 15.01
N ILE A 156 -13.59 -16.04 14.22
CA ILE A 156 -14.04 -14.68 14.45
C ILE A 156 -14.81 -14.21 13.21
N LEU A 157 -16.06 -13.83 13.41
CA LEU A 157 -16.94 -13.31 12.35
C LEU A 157 -17.04 -11.80 12.50
N LEU A 158 -16.74 -11.07 11.43
CA LEU A 158 -16.75 -9.61 11.39
C LEU A 158 -17.64 -9.10 10.24
N PRO A 159 -18.30 -7.94 10.39
CA PRO A 159 -19.10 -7.34 9.32
C PRO A 159 -18.25 -6.90 8.14
N GLY A 160 -18.85 -6.78 6.93
CA GLY A 160 -18.18 -6.36 5.72
C GLY A 160 -17.79 -4.87 5.62
N PRO A 161 -18.63 -3.91 6.06
CA PRO A 161 -18.31 -2.50 5.93
C PRO A 161 -17.03 -2.12 6.70
N PRO A 162 -16.01 -1.48 6.05
CA PRO A 162 -14.70 -1.22 6.68
C PRO A 162 -14.78 -0.47 8.01
N LYS A 163 -15.62 0.57 8.11
CA LYS A 163 -15.79 1.35 9.35
C LYS A 163 -16.32 0.53 10.53
N GLU A 164 -17.14 -0.47 10.25
CA GLU A 164 -17.69 -1.39 11.27
C GLU A 164 -16.62 -2.41 11.67
N LEU A 165 -15.98 -3.03 10.67
CA LEU A 165 -14.98 -4.06 10.87
C LEU A 165 -13.77 -3.55 11.64
N HIS A 166 -13.19 -2.40 11.23
CA HIS A 166 -12.00 -1.85 11.87
C HIS A 166 -12.26 -1.54 13.35
N ALA A 167 -13.36 -0.82 13.65
CA ALA A 167 -13.71 -0.51 15.03
C ALA A 167 -13.94 -1.77 15.87
N LEU A 168 -14.65 -2.77 15.31
CA LEU A 168 -14.93 -4.01 16.02
C LEU A 168 -13.66 -4.83 16.27
N PHE A 169 -12.75 -4.87 15.27
CA PHE A 169 -11.49 -5.56 15.42
C PHE A 169 -10.61 -4.88 16.49
N ASP A 170 -10.48 -3.57 16.44
CA ASP A 170 -9.61 -2.83 17.37
C ASP A 170 -10.19 -2.81 18.81
N ASP A 171 -11.49 -2.58 18.96
CA ASP A 171 -12.14 -2.47 20.28
C ASP A 171 -12.37 -3.82 20.97
N GLU A 172 -12.72 -4.87 20.20
CA GLU A 172 -13.16 -6.14 20.76
C GLU A 172 -12.21 -7.31 20.49
N CYS A 173 -11.67 -7.43 19.25
CA CYS A 173 -10.85 -8.59 18.91
C CYS A 173 -9.39 -8.43 19.37
N ARG A 174 -8.79 -7.29 19.11
CA ARG A 174 -7.37 -7.04 19.45
C ARG A 174 -7.07 -7.24 20.94
N PRO A 175 -7.83 -6.70 21.90
CA PRO A 175 -7.57 -6.95 23.32
C PRO A 175 -7.75 -8.42 23.74
N ARG A 176 -8.74 -9.11 23.16
CA ARG A 176 -9.00 -10.54 23.46
C ARG A 176 -7.89 -11.43 22.88
N LEU A 177 -7.43 -11.13 21.67
CA LEU A 177 -6.29 -11.83 21.06
C LEU A 177 -5.03 -11.62 21.90
N ALA A 178 -4.73 -10.39 22.29
CA ALA A 178 -3.55 -10.07 23.12
C ALA A 178 -3.57 -10.81 24.46
N ALA A 179 -4.75 -11.08 25.03
CA ALA A 179 -4.87 -11.81 26.31
C ALA A 179 -4.60 -13.32 26.19
N ILE A 180 -4.81 -13.92 25.02
CA ILE A 180 -4.69 -15.38 24.82
C ILE A 180 -3.44 -15.80 24.03
N LEU A 181 -2.84 -14.84 23.33
CA LEU A 181 -1.61 -15.10 22.56
C LEU A 181 -0.38 -15.01 23.46
N PRO A 182 0.65 -15.84 23.19
CA PRO A 182 1.92 -15.64 23.89
C PRO A 182 2.46 -14.24 23.51
N PRO A 183 3.03 -13.51 24.49
CA PRO A 183 3.59 -12.19 24.21
C PRO A 183 4.68 -12.33 23.14
N ARG A 184 4.44 -11.74 22.00
CA ARG A 184 5.40 -11.63 20.91
C ARG A 184 5.41 -10.21 20.40
N HIS A 185 6.61 -9.72 20.17
CA HIS A 185 6.84 -8.40 19.62
C HIS A 185 7.37 -8.55 18.20
N LEU A 186 6.72 -7.86 17.28
CA LEU A 186 7.11 -7.81 15.90
C LEU A 186 7.93 -6.54 15.66
N ALA A 187 9.13 -6.68 15.13
CA ALA A 187 9.89 -5.57 14.60
C ALA A 187 9.93 -5.66 13.07
N LYS A 188 9.89 -4.51 12.44
CA LYS A 188 9.96 -4.36 10.99
C LYS A 188 11.00 -3.31 10.63
N ARG A 189 11.81 -3.60 9.61
CA ARG A 189 12.67 -2.61 8.97
C ARG A 189 12.49 -2.69 7.45
N THR A 190 12.48 -1.54 6.78
CA THR A 190 12.28 -1.46 5.34
C THR A 190 13.38 -0.61 4.72
N LEU A 191 14.14 -1.23 3.83
CA LEU A 191 15.12 -0.52 2.99
C LEU A 191 14.50 -0.25 1.63
N ARG A 192 14.68 0.96 1.10
CA ARG A 192 14.14 1.37 -0.19
C ARG A 192 15.24 1.85 -1.13
N MET A 193 15.19 1.37 -2.37
CA MET A 193 16.19 1.64 -3.41
C MET A 193 15.49 2.10 -4.68
N ALA A 194 16.06 3.11 -5.37
CA ALA A 194 15.51 3.62 -6.61
C ALA A 194 16.35 3.17 -7.82
N LEU A 195 15.65 2.93 -8.94
CA LEU A 195 16.27 2.75 -10.27
C LEU A 195 17.22 1.55 -10.39
N ILE A 196 17.16 0.60 -9.46
CA ILE A 196 17.95 -0.64 -9.50
C ILE A 196 17.05 -1.82 -9.88
N PRO A 197 17.52 -2.77 -10.73
CA PRO A 197 16.75 -3.97 -11.04
C PRO A 197 16.59 -4.89 -9.83
N GLU A 198 15.40 -5.50 -9.68
CA GLU A 198 15.10 -6.48 -8.63
C GLU A 198 16.13 -7.62 -8.60
N SER A 199 16.48 -8.15 -9.77
CA SER A 199 17.47 -9.23 -9.89
C SER A 199 18.86 -8.86 -9.34
N THR A 200 19.25 -7.60 -9.47
CA THR A 200 20.51 -7.10 -8.91
C THR A 200 20.45 -7.04 -7.39
N VAL A 201 19.35 -6.50 -6.83
CA VAL A 201 19.12 -6.47 -5.39
C VAL A 201 19.07 -7.90 -4.82
N ALA A 202 18.30 -8.78 -5.45
CA ALA A 202 18.21 -10.18 -5.03
C ALA A 202 19.59 -10.88 -5.05
N ALA A 203 20.38 -10.70 -6.10
CA ALA A 203 21.70 -11.34 -6.21
C ALA A 203 22.70 -10.85 -5.15
N ARG A 204 22.70 -9.56 -4.82
CA ARG A 204 23.61 -8.97 -3.82
C ARG A 204 23.15 -9.22 -2.39
N CYS A 205 21.84 -9.11 -2.12
CA CYS A 205 21.31 -9.19 -0.75
C CYS A 205 20.97 -10.62 -0.29
N ALA A 206 20.68 -11.57 -1.21
CA ALA A 206 20.31 -12.92 -0.83
C ALA A 206 21.39 -13.69 -0.02
N PRO A 207 22.68 -13.55 -0.32
CA PRO A 207 23.74 -14.16 0.49
C PRO A 207 23.76 -13.66 1.95
N ILE A 208 23.24 -12.43 2.18
CA ILE A 208 23.17 -11.80 3.50
C ILE A 208 21.92 -12.30 4.24
N TYR A 209 20.72 -11.97 3.75
CA TYR A 209 19.49 -12.24 4.51
C TYR A 209 19.18 -13.73 4.70
N LYS A 210 19.69 -14.62 3.85
CA LYS A 210 19.54 -16.07 4.03
C LYS A 210 20.32 -16.62 5.25
N GLN A 211 21.25 -15.87 5.81
CA GLN A 211 21.93 -16.24 7.05
C GLN A 211 21.06 -16.02 8.30
N PHE A 212 19.94 -15.32 8.14
CA PHE A 212 19.00 -14.96 9.21
C PHE A 212 17.66 -15.69 9.06
N PRO A 213 17.57 -16.98 9.39
CA PRO A 213 16.36 -17.78 9.19
C PRO A 213 15.17 -17.31 10.03
N ASP A 214 15.42 -16.55 11.11
CA ASP A 214 14.39 -15.97 11.97
C ASP A 214 13.83 -14.66 11.44
N VAL A 215 14.43 -14.11 10.37
CA VAL A 215 13.97 -12.87 9.71
C VAL A 215 13.25 -13.21 8.41
N GLU A 216 11.95 -12.95 8.39
CA GLU A 216 11.19 -13.01 7.14
C GLU A 216 11.60 -11.85 6.25
N THR A 217 12.11 -12.16 5.06
CA THR A 217 12.56 -11.16 4.09
C THR A 217 11.66 -11.18 2.87
N THR A 218 11.10 -10.02 2.51
CA THR A 218 10.28 -9.84 1.31
C THR A 218 10.89 -8.77 0.42
N ILE A 219 11.04 -9.08 -0.88
CA ILE A 219 11.41 -8.12 -1.93
C ILE A 219 10.16 -7.71 -2.67
N LEU A 220 9.84 -6.43 -2.69
CA LEU A 220 8.75 -5.88 -3.46
C LEU A 220 9.30 -4.95 -4.54
N ALA A 221 8.97 -5.25 -5.80
CA ALA A 221 9.27 -4.40 -6.94
C ALA A 221 8.08 -3.50 -7.26
N GLY A 222 8.31 -2.20 -7.27
CA GLY A 222 7.34 -1.18 -7.65
C GLY A 222 7.76 -0.40 -8.90
N HIS A 223 7.18 0.77 -9.08
CA HIS A 223 7.47 1.65 -10.22
C HIS A 223 8.87 2.26 -10.11
N ALA A 224 9.88 1.56 -10.67
CA ALA A 224 11.31 1.94 -10.62
C ALA A 224 11.87 2.03 -9.19
N GLU A 225 11.34 1.24 -8.29
CA GLU A 225 11.72 1.16 -6.89
C GLU A 225 11.70 -0.29 -6.41
N ILE A 226 12.64 -0.62 -5.54
CA ILE A 226 12.68 -1.90 -4.82
C ILE A 226 12.59 -1.63 -3.33
N GLN A 227 11.76 -2.39 -2.64
CA GLN A 227 11.65 -2.40 -1.20
C GLN A 227 12.07 -3.76 -0.65
N LEU A 228 12.99 -3.75 0.31
CA LEU A 228 13.34 -4.91 1.13
C LEU A 228 12.69 -4.74 2.50
N HIS A 229 11.79 -5.66 2.83
CA HIS A 229 11.15 -5.72 4.13
C HIS A 229 11.77 -6.84 4.95
N PHE A 230 12.26 -6.51 6.14
CA PHE A 230 12.73 -7.44 7.15
C PHE A 230 11.72 -7.46 8.30
N LEU A 231 11.27 -8.64 8.69
CA LEU A 231 10.28 -8.86 9.72
C LEU A 231 10.80 -9.92 10.68
N CYS A 232 10.83 -9.64 11.98
CA CYS A 232 11.23 -10.60 13.00
C CYS A 232 10.28 -10.54 14.20
N SER A 233 9.90 -11.71 14.72
CA SER A 233 9.03 -11.84 15.90
C SER A 233 9.77 -12.52 17.03
N LYS A 234 9.94 -11.83 18.16
CA LYS A 234 10.67 -12.33 19.35
C LYS A 234 9.83 -12.11 20.64
N PRO A 235 10.22 -12.75 21.75
CA PRO A 235 9.54 -12.55 23.04
C PRO A 235 9.60 -11.12 23.56
N THR A 236 10.64 -10.36 23.24
CA THR A 236 10.79 -8.95 23.59
C THR A 236 10.97 -8.07 22.35
N LEU A 237 10.54 -6.80 22.44
CA LEU A 237 10.72 -5.84 21.37
C LEU A 237 12.21 -5.62 21.04
N ALA A 238 13.04 -5.48 22.07
CA ALA A 238 14.47 -5.28 21.91
C ALA A 238 15.16 -6.42 21.12
N GLU A 239 14.79 -7.68 21.40
CA GLU A 239 15.31 -8.82 20.63
C GLU A 239 14.82 -8.82 19.18
N ALA A 240 13.56 -8.45 18.94
CA ALA A 240 13.01 -8.35 17.60
C ALA A 240 13.68 -7.22 16.78
N GLU A 241 13.86 -6.06 17.39
CA GLU A 241 14.55 -4.91 16.78
C GLU A 241 16.03 -5.23 16.49
N ALA A 242 16.74 -5.82 17.44
CA ALA A 242 18.13 -6.25 17.23
C ALA A 242 18.26 -7.19 16.03
N CYS A 243 17.34 -8.15 15.91
CA CYS A 243 17.33 -9.13 14.83
C CYS A 243 17.13 -8.50 13.44
N VAL A 244 16.16 -7.57 13.28
CA VAL A 244 15.96 -6.90 11.98
C VAL A 244 17.04 -5.87 11.68
N ASN A 245 17.60 -5.22 12.71
CA ASN A 245 18.67 -4.24 12.54
C ASN A 245 19.96 -4.89 12.06
N GLU A 246 20.33 -6.04 12.61
CA GLU A 246 21.54 -6.76 12.22
C GLU A 246 21.54 -7.08 10.72
N VAL A 247 20.46 -7.66 10.20
CA VAL A 247 20.39 -7.97 8.76
C VAL A 247 20.31 -6.70 7.91
N ALA A 248 19.58 -5.67 8.37
CA ALA A 248 19.43 -4.44 7.64
C ALA A 248 20.75 -3.68 7.51
N GLU A 249 21.55 -3.58 8.59
CA GLU A 249 22.86 -2.93 8.59
C GLU A 249 23.86 -3.62 7.64
N LEU A 250 23.85 -4.94 7.57
CA LEU A 250 24.68 -5.67 6.60
C LEU A 250 24.26 -5.39 5.16
N VAL A 251 22.96 -5.30 4.89
CA VAL A 251 22.44 -4.95 3.56
C VAL A 251 22.72 -3.47 3.24
N GLU A 252 22.59 -2.57 4.20
CA GLU A 252 22.95 -1.16 4.04
C GLU A 252 24.44 -1.00 3.67
N HIS A 253 25.30 -1.75 4.32
CA HIS A 253 26.74 -1.75 3.99
C HIS A 253 27.00 -2.26 2.57
N GLU A 254 26.30 -3.32 2.14
CA GLU A 254 26.43 -3.91 0.80
C GLU A 254 25.89 -3.00 -0.29
N MET A 255 24.75 -2.35 -0.05
CA MET A 255 24.04 -1.57 -1.07
C MET A 255 24.39 -0.08 -1.04
N ALA A 256 24.86 0.42 0.10
CA ALA A 256 25.35 1.79 0.30
C ALA A 256 24.48 2.88 -0.38
N ASP A 257 25.02 3.58 -1.37
CA ASP A 257 24.39 4.74 -2.01
C ASP A 257 23.13 4.43 -2.82
N GLU A 258 22.90 3.15 -3.16
CA GLU A 258 21.65 2.73 -3.83
C GLU A 258 20.43 2.80 -2.90
N ILE A 259 20.62 2.76 -1.56
CA ILE A 259 19.55 2.91 -0.59
C ILE A 259 19.27 4.40 -0.38
N PHE A 260 18.04 4.81 -0.67
CA PHE A 260 17.62 6.17 -0.41
C PHE A 260 16.89 6.32 0.94
N SER A 261 16.28 5.25 1.47
CA SER A 261 15.72 5.24 2.82
C SER A 261 15.98 3.91 3.52
N ALA A 262 16.43 4.00 4.77
CA ALA A 262 16.61 2.86 5.68
C ALA A 262 15.42 2.65 6.64
N ASN A 263 14.42 3.54 6.60
CA ASN A 263 13.27 3.54 7.50
C ASN A 263 11.93 3.38 6.77
N GLY A 264 11.95 3.21 5.44
CA GLY A 264 10.76 3.03 4.62
C GLY A 264 10.12 4.34 4.12
N ASP A 265 10.79 5.49 4.28
CA ASP A 265 10.30 6.77 3.73
C ASP A 265 10.29 6.72 2.21
N SER A 266 9.32 7.38 1.58
CA SER A 266 9.27 7.54 0.13
C SER A 266 10.39 8.45 -0.39
N LEU A 267 10.72 8.33 -1.68
CA LEU A 267 11.76 9.17 -2.28
C LEU A 267 11.35 10.64 -2.24
N GLU A 268 10.06 10.94 -2.35
CA GLU A 268 9.49 12.28 -2.17
C GLU A 268 9.74 12.82 -0.76
N GLU A 269 9.45 12.02 0.28
CA GLU A 269 9.68 12.40 1.68
C GLU A 269 11.15 12.69 1.93
N VAL A 270 12.05 11.82 1.44
CA VAL A 270 13.49 12.00 1.58
C VAL A 270 13.97 13.29 0.89
N VAL A 271 13.53 13.54 -0.35
CA VAL A 271 13.89 14.75 -1.09
C VAL A 271 13.39 16.01 -0.38
N LEU A 272 12.13 16.02 0.07
CA LEU A 272 11.56 17.17 0.79
C LEU A 272 12.26 17.44 2.12
N LEU A 273 12.58 16.39 2.88
CA LEU A 273 13.37 16.50 4.10
C LEU A 273 14.76 17.08 3.85
N MET A 274 15.45 16.59 2.81
CA MET A 274 16.79 17.09 2.44
C MET A 274 16.76 18.56 2.02
N LEU A 275 15.73 18.99 1.29
CA LEU A 275 15.50 20.40 0.93
C LEU A 275 15.26 21.25 2.19
N GLU A 276 14.39 20.79 3.10
CA GLU A 276 14.09 21.51 4.34
C GLU A 276 15.34 21.67 5.23
N MET A 277 16.11 20.59 5.40
CA MET A 277 17.34 20.62 6.19
C MET A 277 18.39 21.58 5.63
N ARG A 278 18.43 21.83 4.32
CA ARG A 278 19.35 22.77 3.67
C ARG A 278 18.78 24.17 3.49
N GLY A 279 17.50 24.39 3.84
CA GLY A 279 16.81 25.66 3.62
C GLY A 279 16.63 25.99 2.13
N LEU A 280 16.55 24.96 1.27
CA LEU A 280 16.42 25.10 -0.17
C LEU A 280 14.96 24.93 -0.61
N THR A 281 14.62 25.60 -1.71
CA THR A 281 13.28 25.54 -2.30
C THR A 281 13.33 25.00 -3.71
N LEU A 282 12.22 24.39 -4.18
CA LEU A 282 12.11 23.71 -5.47
C LEU A 282 10.97 24.28 -6.32
N ALA A 283 11.22 24.43 -7.62
CA ALA A 283 10.22 24.64 -8.64
C ALA A 283 10.35 23.62 -9.77
N VAL A 284 9.24 23.21 -10.41
CA VAL A 284 9.23 22.17 -11.45
C VAL A 284 8.66 22.66 -12.78
N ALA A 285 9.26 22.22 -13.90
CA ALA A 285 8.73 22.42 -15.26
C ALA A 285 8.48 21.05 -15.91
N GLU A 286 7.22 20.71 -16.12
CA GLU A 286 6.83 19.41 -16.64
C GLU A 286 6.28 19.47 -18.06
N SER A 287 6.74 18.59 -18.94
CA SER A 287 6.16 18.43 -20.27
C SER A 287 5.44 17.07 -20.39
N CYS A 288 6.11 16.00 -20.76
CA CYS A 288 5.51 14.70 -21.00
C CYS A 288 4.90 14.07 -19.73
N THR A 289 5.33 14.46 -18.55
CA THR A 289 4.80 13.98 -17.26
C THR A 289 3.48 14.67 -16.86
N GLY A 290 3.23 15.89 -17.37
CA GLY A 290 1.93 16.55 -17.28
C GLY A 290 1.43 16.83 -15.87
N GLY A 291 2.31 17.19 -14.94
CA GLY A 291 1.99 17.48 -13.55
C GLY A 291 2.24 16.32 -12.58
N LEU A 292 2.67 15.16 -13.06
CA LEU A 292 2.87 13.97 -12.22
C LEU A 292 3.97 14.14 -11.17
N LEU A 293 5.05 14.89 -11.47
CA LEU A 293 6.09 15.18 -10.48
C LEU A 293 5.56 16.12 -9.40
N GLY A 294 4.83 17.16 -9.81
CA GLY A 294 4.17 18.07 -8.86
C GLY A 294 3.13 17.37 -8.00
N GLU A 295 2.35 16.46 -8.56
CA GLU A 295 1.38 15.62 -7.83
C GLU A 295 2.08 14.76 -6.78
N ARG A 296 3.12 14.02 -7.16
CA ARG A 296 3.91 13.17 -6.24
C ARG A 296 4.48 13.98 -5.07
N ILE A 297 5.02 15.17 -5.34
CA ILE A 297 5.58 16.06 -4.30
C ILE A 297 4.46 16.56 -3.37
N THR A 298 3.33 17.00 -3.93
CA THR A 298 2.22 17.58 -3.15
C THR A 298 1.38 16.53 -2.43
N ALA A 299 1.51 15.25 -2.77
CA ALA A 299 0.94 14.15 -1.99
C ALA A 299 1.54 14.05 -0.57
N ILE A 300 2.76 14.59 -0.38
CA ILE A 300 3.41 14.61 0.94
C ILE A 300 2.93 15.81 1.77
N PRO A 301 2.42 15.60 2.99
CA PRO A 301 2.01 16.69 3.86
C PRO A 301 3.15 17.68 4.14
N ASN A 302 2.82 18.96 4.23
CA ASN A 302 3.76 20.06 4.47
C ASN A 302 4.79 20.32 3.35
N SER A 303 4.64 19.70 2.18
CA SER A 303 5.52 19.95 1.02
C SER A 303 5.64 21.44 0.65
N SER A 304 4.61 22.26 0.94
CA SER A 304 4.60 23.71 0.70
C SER A 304 5.69 24.51 1.43
N ARG A 305 6.39 23.92 2.39
CA ARG A 305 7.53 24.56 3.06
C ARG A 305 8.72 24.74 2.13
N VAL A 306 8.90 23.82 1.17
CA VAL A 306 10.04 23.79 0.26
C VAL A 306 9.64 23.77 -1.22
N PHE A 307 8.45 23.29 -1.55
CA PHE A 307 7.94 23.26 -2.93
C PHE A 307 7.14 24.52 -3.23
N LEU A 308 7.69 25.40 -4.07
CA LEU A 308 7.06 26.67 -4.42
C LEU A 308 6.01 26.56 -5.52
N GLY A 309 6.02 25.43 -6.25
CA GLY A 309 5.09 25.17 -7.33
C GLY A 309 5.78 24.79 -8.64
N GLY A 310 5.03 24.84 -9.73
CA GLY A 310 5.55 24.47 -11.04
C GLY A 310 4.62 24.79 -12.18
N ALA A 311 5.09 24.51 -13.40
CA ALA A 311 4.34 24.73 -14.62
C ALA A 311 4.28 23.47 -15.50
N ILE A 312 3.10 23.19 -16.05
CA ILE A 312 2.90 22.18 -17.09
C ILE A 312 3.23 22.85 -18.45
N CYS A 313 4.48 22.73 -18.84
CA CYS A 313 5.03 23.28 -20.08
C CYS A 313 4.78 22.32 -21.26
N TYR A 314 3.52 21.97 -21.56
CA TYR A 314 3.20 20.90 -22.49
C TYR A 314 3.39 21.29 -23.95
N SER A 315 2.92 22.47 -24.36
CA SER A 315 3.12 23.02 -25.70
C SER A 315 4.42 23.85 -25.78
N ASN A 316 4.90 24.13 -27.02
CA ASN A 316 6.03 25.03 -27.20
C ASN A 316 5.73 26.44 -26.71
N ALA A 317 4.49 26.94 -26.92
CA ALA A 317 4.05 28.22 -26.38
C ALA A 317 4.14 28.27 -24.86
N ALA A 318 3.65 27.20 -24.16
CA ALA A 318 3.74 27.10 -22.71
C ALA A 318 5.20 27.04 -22.19
N LYS A 319 6.12 26.41 -22.93
CA LYS A 319 7.56 26.40 -22.59
C LYS A 319 8.15 27.82 -22.64
N THR A 320 7.76 28.60 -23.63
CA THR A 320 8.19 30.02 -23.76
C THR A 320 7.53 30.86 -22.66
N GLU A 321 6.22 30.76 -22.50
CA GLU A 321 5.45 31.58 -21.57
C GLU A 321 5.83 31.33 -20.10
N PHE A 322 5.83 30.06 -19.68
CA PHE A 322 5.97 29.72 -18.28
C PHE A 322 7.42 29.53 -17.82
N ALA A 323 8.32 29.12 -18.70
CA ALA A 323 9.73 28.87 -18.37
C ALA A 323 10.71 29.71 -19.18
N GLY A 324 10.25 30.64 -20.03
CA GLY A 324 11.13 31.54 -20.77
C GLY A 324 12.00 30.88 -21.86
N VAL A 325 11.67 29.68 -22.30
CA VAL A 325 12.43 28.99 -23.35
C VAL A 325 12.28 29.74 -24.66
N SER A 326 13.39 30.10 -25.30
CA SER A 326 13.40 30.83 -26.57
C SER A 326 12.69 30.06 -27.68
N ALA A 327 11.83 30.74 -28.44
CA ALA A 327 11.17 30.15 -29.61
C ALA A 327 12.17 29.68 -30.68
N ASP A 328 13.27 30.38 -30.84
CA ASP A 328 14.34 29.98 -31.77
C ASP A 328 15.04 28.68 -31.32
N LEU A 329 15.27 28.51 -30.02
CA LEU A 329 15.81 27.28 -29.46
C LEU A 329 14.89 26.09 -29.72
N LEU A 330 13.58 26.26 -29.48
CA LEU A 330 12.56 25.26 -29.75
C LEU A 330 12.48 24.87 -31.22
N LYS A 331 12.57 25.86 -32.11
CA LYS A 331 12.58 25.65 -33.56
C LYS A 331 13.85 24.92 -34.03
N ALA A 332 15.00 25.26 -33.46
CA ALA A 332 16.30 24.73 -33.89
C ALA A 332 16.59 23.33 -33.33
N LYS A 333 16.19 23.03 -32.07
CA LYS A 333 16.58 21.80 -31.35
C LYS A 333 15.42 20.86 -31.10
N GLY A 334 14.18 21.33 -31.26
CA GLY A 334 12.97 20.61 -30.84
C GLY A 334 12.73 20.71 -29.33
N ALA A 335 11.50 20.42 -28.92
CA ALA A 335 11.07 20.48 -27.53
C ALA A 335 11.74 19.41 -26.66
N VAL A 336 12.14 18.29 -27.27
CA VAL A 336 12.77 17.15 -26.57
C VAL A 336 14.27 17.14 -26.90
N SER A 337 15.01 17.95 -26.17
CA SER A 337 16.47 18.08 -26.34
C SER A 337 17.12 18.52 -25.04
N GLU A 338 18.42 18.26 -24.91
CA GLU A 338 19.22 18.67 -23.76
C GLU A 338 19.15 20.18 -23.54
N ALA A 339 19.30 20.97 -24.60
CA ALA A 339 19.29 22.42 -24.52
C ALA A 339 17.93 22.98 -24.03
N VAL A 340 16.81 22.34 -24.43
CA VAL A 340 15.47 22.74 -23.95
C VAL A 340 15.24 22.28 -22.51
N ALA A 341 15.70 21.10 -22.12
CA ALA A 341 15.61 20.66 -20.71
C ALA A 341 16.39 21.62 -19.78
N ARG A 342 17.60 22.02 -20.18
CA ARG A 342 18.42 23.01 -19.49
C ARG A 342 17.65 24.33 -19.32
N ALA A 343 17.19 24.89 -20.44
CA ALA A 343 16.46 26.16 -20.42
C ALA A 343 15.16 26.12 -19.61
N LEU A 344 14.45 24.98 -19.61
CA LEU A 344 13.26 24.78 -18.78
C LEU A 344 13.61 24.80 -17.28
N ALA A 345 14.69 24.11 -16.87
CA ALA A 345 15.11 24.04 -15.48
C ALA A 345 15.57 25.42 -14.96
N GLU A 346 16.40 26.11 -15.72
CA GLU A 346 16.85 27.46 -15.40
C GLU A 346 15.68 28.46 -15.34
N GLY A 347 14.82 28.42 -16.36
CA GLY A 347 13.70 29.33 -16.47
C GLY A 347 12.66 29.15 -15.36
N ILE A 348 12.31 27.92 -15.01
CA ILE A 348 11.34 27.69 -13.93
C ILE A 348 11.93 28.05 -12.56
N ARG A 349 13.25 27.79 -12.34
CA ARG A 349 13.95 28.19 -11.13
C ARG A 349 13.88 29.72 -10.94
N GLN A 350 14.23 30.46 -11.97
CA GLN A 350 14.25 31.95 -11.94
C GLN A 350 12.84 32.53 -11.75
N ARG A 351 11.85 32.07 -12.52
CA ARG A 351 10.49 32.60 -12.47
C ARG A 351 9.75 32.20 -11.21
N GLY A 352 10.04 31.01 -10.67
CA GLY A 352 9.50 30.54 -9.40
C GLY A 352 10.21 31.12 -8.18
N GLY A 353 11.33 31.85 -8.34
CA GLY A 353 12.15 32.33 -7.23
C GLY A 353 12.70 31.22 -6.35
N ALA A 354 12.89 30.01 -6.93
CA ALA A 354 13.32 28.84 -6.19
C ALA A 354 14.85 28.71 -6.14
N SER A 355 15.37 28.00 -5.15
CA SER A 355 16.78 27.62 -5.04
C SER A 355 17.16 26.65 -6.15
N LEU A 356 16.29 25.65 -6.39
CA LEU A 356 16.45 24.62 -7.41
C LEU A 356 15.29 24.63 -8.40
N GLY A 357 15.62 24.39 -9.67
CA GLY A 357 14.63 24.20 -10.72
C GLY A 357 14.84 22.85 -11.40
N ILE A 358 13.82 22.01 -11.45
CA ILE A 358 13.89 20.73 -12.16
C ILE A 358 12.93 20.72 -13.34
N SER A 359 13.36 20.15 -14.45
CA SER A 359 12.55 20.05 -15.66
C SER A 359 12.51 18.63 -16.20
N ILE A 360 11.39 18.28 -16.83
CA ILE A 360 11.21 17.01 -17.55
C ILE A 360 10.63 17.31 -18.93
N THR A 361 11.33 16.91 -20.00
CA THR A 361 10.81 16.94 -21.37
C THR A 361 11.11 15.62 -22.08
N GLY A 362 10.15 15.07 -22.84
CA GLY A 362 10.33 13.75 -23.43
C GLY A 362 9.18 13.32 -24.35
N ILE A 363 9.35 12.17 -24.97
CA ILE A 363 8.39 11.51 -25.86
C ILE A 363 7.85 10.26 -25.14
N ALA A 364 6.72 10.40 -24.45
CA ALA A 364 6.08 9.28 -23.77
C ALA A 364 5.27 8.37 -24.72
N GLY A 365 5.11 8.78 -26.01
CA GLY A 365 4.33 8.09 -27.02
C GLY A 365 2.98 8.79 -27.32
N PRO A 366 2.45 8.61 -28.52
CA PRO A 366 3.07 7.95 -29.68
C PRO A 366 4.28 8.71 -30.26
N ALA A 367 4.94 8.11 -31.27
CA ALA A 367 6.06 8.76 -31.96
C ALA A 367 5.63 10.06 -32.66
N ILE A 368 6.51 11.06 -32.69
CA ILE A 368 6.26 12.34 -33.32
C ILE A 368 6.57 12.24 -34.82
N ALA A 369 5.55 12.49 -35.65
CA ALA A 369 5.67 12.32 -37.08
C ALA A 369 6.32 13.53 -37.79
N ASN A 370 6.13 14.75 -37.27
CA ASN A 370 6.53 15.99 -37.94
C ASN A 370 7.22 16.97 -36.99
N GLY A 371 7.97 17.90 -37.57
CA GLY A 371 8.67 18.97 -36.84
C GLY A 371 10.07 18.57 -36.31
N PRO A 372 10.71 19.43 -35.52
CA PRO A 372 12.09 19.24 -35.06
C PRO A 372 12.30 18.01 -34.17
N ASP A 373 11.24 17.44 -33.62
CA ASP A 373 11.29 16.20 -32.81
C ASP A 373 10.93 14.94 -33.61
N ALA A 374 10.64 15.07 -34.91
CA ALA A 374 10.36 13.93 -35.77
C ALA A 374 11.53 12.93 -35.81
N GLY A 375 11.18 11.65 -35.74
CA GLY A 375 12.16 10.57 -35.74
C GLY A 375 12.88 10.32 -34.40
N LYS A 376 12.67 11.14 -33.38
CA LYS A 376 13.17 10.86 -32.04
C LYS A 376 12.39 9.68 -31.44
N PRO A 377 13.06 8.72 -30.76
CA PRO A 377 12.39 7.51 -30.26
C PRO A 377 11.44 7.79 -29.12
N VAL A 378 10.36 7.02 -29.03
CA VAL A 378 9.50 6.94 -27.84
C VAL A 378 10.34 6.48 -26.65
N GLY A 379 10.12 7.06 -25.49
CA GLY A 379 10.90 6.82 -24.28
C GLY A 379 12.13 7.72 -24.12
N LEU A 380 12.46 8.55 -25.12
CA LEU A 380 13.50 9.56 -24.97
C LEU A 380 13.02 10.66 -24.02
N VAL A 381 13.75 10.85 -22.92
CA VAL A 381 13.46 11.87 -21.90
C VAL A 381 14.74 12.61 -21.55
N TYR A 382 14.64 13.91 -21.36
CA TYR A 382 15.68 14.75 -20.77
C TYR A 382 15.16 15.35 -19.47
N ILE A 383 15.99 15.28 -18.44
CA ILE A 383 15.74 15.88 -17.13
C ILE A 383 16.82 16.91 -16.86
N GLY A 384 16.44 18.17 -16.63
CA GLY A 384 17.36 19.23 -16.27
C GLY A 384 17.22 19.59 -14.80
N LEU A 385 18.33 19.83 -14.11
CA LEU A 385 18.38 20.32 -12.73
C LEU A 385 19.31 21.54 -12.66
N ALA A 386 18.75 22.68 -12.29
CA ALA A 386 19.46 23.95 -12.16
C ALA A 386 19.52 24.39 -10.69
N ASP A 387 20.71 24.71 -10.18
CA ASP A 387 20.95 25.24 -8.82
C ASP A 387 21.29 26.75 -8.82
N GLY A 388 21.42 27.34 -9.99
CA GLY A 388 21.74 28.76 -10.19
C GLY A 388 23.22 29.03 -10.43
N GLN A 389 24.08 28.04 -10.23
CA GLN A 389 25.50 28.09 -10.61
C GLN A 389 25.75 27.21 -11.84
N ASP A 390 25.17 26.01 -11.83
CA ASP A 390 25.26 25.06 -12.94
C ASP A 390 23.87 24.47 -13.24
N THR A 391 23.77 23.83 -14.39
CA THR A 391 22.58 23.07 -14.80
C THR A 391 23.02 21.72 -15.36
N GLN A 392 22.71 20.68 -14.62
CA GLN A 392 22.96 19.33 -15.05
C GLN A 392 21.78 18.85 -15.92
N VAL A 393 22.09 18.05 -16.96
CA VAL A 393 21.05 17.41 -17.77
C VAL A 393 21.34 15.92 -17.91
N ARG A 394 20.32 15.12 -17.60
CA ARG A 394 20.36 13.66 -17.78
C ARG A 394 19.52 13.27 -18.99
N LYS A 395 20.10 12.53 -19.92
CA LYS A 395 19.42 11.91 -21.06
C LYS A 395 19.06 10.48 -20.72
N LEU A 396 17.81 10.08 -20.96
CA LEU A 396 17.29 8.76 -20.68
C LEU A 396 16.61 8.16 -21.91
N GLN A 397 16.67 6.83 -22.02
CA GLN A 397 15.85 6.05 -22.93
C GLN A 397 15.06 5.05 -22.10
N ILE A 398 13.82 5.40 -21.79
CA ILE A 398 12.93 4.62 -20.92
C ILE A 398 12.09 3.68 -21.78
N PRO A 399 12.23 2.35 -21.64
CA PRO A 399 11.43 1.39 -22.39
C PRO A 399 10.03 1.26 -21.79
N GLY A 400 9.05 0.97 -22.64
CA GLY A 400 7.69 0.67 -22.22
C GLY A 400 6.64 1.60 -22.80
N ASP A 401 5.44 1.56 -22.23
CA ASP A 401 4.31 2.37 -22.62
C ASP A 401 4.37 3.81 -22.04
N ARG A 402 3.37 4.59 -22.38
CA ARG A 402 3.26 6.00 -21.96
C ARG A 402 3.22 6.17 -20.44
N GLU A 403 2.53 5.27 -19.74
CA GLU A 403 2.41 5.33 -18.28
C GLU A 403 3.77 5.09 -17.63
N ARG A 404 4.45 4.04 -18.04
CA ARG A 404 5.79 3.69 -17.55
C ARG A 404 6.80 4.81 -17.82
N VAL A 405 6.82 5.38 -19.03
CA VAL A 405 7.74 6.48 -19.35
C VAL A 405 7.52 7.67 -18.42
N ARG A 406 6.28 8.04 -18.15
CA ARG A 406 5.96 9.15 -17.25
C ARG A 406 6.37 8.89 -15.81
N LEU A 407 6.04 7.72 -15.27
CA LEU A 407 6.39 7.32 -13.89
C LEU A 407 7.91 7.26 -13.70
N TRP A 408 8.61 6.59 -14.62
CA TRP A 408 10.06 6.46 -14.53
C TRP A 408 10.78 7.81 -14.69
N ALA A 409 10.27 8.70 -15.55
CA ALA A 409 10.81 10.04 -15.70
C ALA A 409 10.74 10.83 -14.38
N THR A 410 9.62 10.76 -13.65
CA THR A 410 9.50 11.40 -12.33
C THR A 410 10.38 10.76 -11.28
N GLN A 411 10.54 9.43 -11.30
CA GLN A 411 11.45 8.72 -10.38
C GLN A 411 12.91 9.14 -10.60
N HIS A 412 13.36 9.20 -11.86
CA HIS A 412 14.69 9.70 -12.21
C HIS A 412 14.89 11.17 -11.81
N ALA A 413 13.84 11.99 -11.88
CA ALA A 413 13.91 13.38 -11.47
C ALA A 413 14.08 13.52 -9.96
N LEU A 414 13.33 12.78 -9.17
CA LEU A 414 13.46 12.75 -7.71
C LEU A 414 14.81 12.19 -7.28
N GLU A 415 15.30 11.13 -7.92
CA GLU A 415 16.62 10.57 -7.62
C GLU A 415 17.76 11.52 -8.00
N MET A 416 17.60 12.27 -9.10
CA MET A 416 18.56 13.31 -9.48
C MET A 416 18.61 14.44 -8.43
N LEU A 417 17.46 14.84 -7.89
CA LEU A 417 17.37 15.79 -6.77
C LEU A 417 18.05 15.22 -5.52
N ARG A 418 17.71 13.98 -5.11
CA ARG A 418 18.31 13.35 -3.94
C ARG A 418 19.85 13.34 -4.00
N LEU A 419 20.39 12.87 -5.12
CA LEU A 419 21.84 12.79 -5.33
C LEU A 419 22.50 14.17 -5.34
N SER A 420 21.84 15.20 -5.84
CA SER A 420 22.40 16.57 -5.82
C SER A 420 22.36 17.20 -4.43
N LEU A 421 21.54 16.64 -3.54
CA LEU A 421 21.38 17.10 -2.16
C LEU A 421 22.20 16.25 -1.16
N GLN A 422 23.00 15.30 -1.57
CA GLN A 422 24.00 14.62 -0.74
C GLN A 422 25.26 15.47 -0.58
#